data_e2c624907f9a474b75c83bca3235de6d
#
_entry.id   e2c624907f9a474b75c83bca3235de6d
#
_cell.length_a   1.000
_cell.length_b   1.000
_cell.length_c   1.000
_cell.angle_alpha   90.00
_cell.angle_beta   90.00
_cell.angle_gamma   90.00
#
_symmetry.space_group_name_H-M   'P 1'
#
loop_
_entity.id
_entity.type
_entity.pdbx_description
1 polymer ?
#
loop_
_entity_poly.entity_id
_entity_poly.type
_entity_poly.pdbx_seq_one_letter_code
_entity_poly.pdbx_strand_id
1 'polypeptide(L)'
;MSLKCGIVGLPNVGTSTLFNALTKAGIAAENYPFCTIEPNVGVVEVPDTRLDQLSGIVKPERVVPAIVEFVDIAGLVAGASTGEGLGNQFLAHIRETDAIVNVVRCFEDDNVIHVAGKVDPISDIEVIQTELCLADLSSVEKALHRHQKTARSGDKEAAKLVAILERCQIALNDTKPVRTIDFSKEEKLAVKQFFLITAKPAMFVANVAEDGFENNPMLDRLTQFAQAQHAPVVAISAKLEAEMSEMSAEDRDMFLAELGQTEPGLNRLIRSAYTLLGLQTYFTAGVKEVRAWTIRVGDTGPQAAGVIHTDFEKGYIRAQTIAFDDFIQFKGEQGAKDAGKMRAEGKEYVVKDGDVMNFLFSS
;
A
#
# COMPACT_ATOMS: atom_id res chain seq x y z
N MET A 1 -13.20 -2.24 -5.61
CA MET A 1 -11.94 -2.19 -6.39
C MET A 1 -10.81 -2.38 -5.39
N SER A 2 -10.03 -3.44 -5.54
CA SER A 2 -8.81 -3.61 -4.76
C SER A 2 -7.78 -2.56 -5.17
N LEU A 3 -6.98 -2.07 -4.21
CA LEU A 3 -5.92 -1.11 -4.46
C LEU A 3 -4.61 -1.86 -4.72
N LYS A 4 -3.82 -1.35 -5.67
CA LYS A 4 -2.62 -1.99 -6.19
C LYS A 4 -1.35 -1.25 -5.76
N CYS A 5 -0.37 -1.98 -5.22
CA CYS A 5 0.98 -1.49 -4.96
C CYS A 5 1.93 -1.93 -6.09
N GLY A 6 2.53 -0.99 -6.79
CA GLY A 6 3.54 -1.28 -7.81
C GLY A 6 4.92 -1.48 -7.19
N ILE A 7 5.51 -2.64 -7.37
CA ILE A 7 6.89 -2.93 -6.97
C ILE A 7 7.80 -2.44 -8.09
N VAL A 8 8.71 -1.54 -7.78
CA VAL A 8 9.67 -0.97 -8.71
C VAL A 8 11.09 -1.06 -8.15
N GLY A 9 12.08 -1.14 -9.01
CA GLY A 9 13.48 -1.15 -8.64
C GLY A 9 14.36 -1.22 -9.89
N LEU A 10 15.65 -0.93 -9.73
CA LEU A 10 16.62 -1.19 -10.78
C LEU A 10 16.81 -2.70 -11.01
N PRO A 11 17.34 -3.13 -12.14
CA PRO A 11 17.67 -4.53 -12.35
C PRO A 11 18.61 -5.08 -11.25
N ASN A 12 18.39 -6.32 -10.86
CA ASN A 12 19.21 -7.05 -9.88
C ASN A 12 19.20 -6.49 -8.43
N VAL A 13 18.18 -5.73 -8.05
CA VAL A 13 17.99 -5.28 -6.66
C VAL A 13 17.12 -6.24 -5.83
N GLY A 14 16.53 -7.27 -6.44
CA GLY A 14 15.73 -8.29 -5.78
C GLY A 14 14.22 -8.13 -5.91
N THR A 15 13.72 -7.30 -6.84
CA THR A 15 12.28 -7.08 -7.07
C THR A 15 11.54 -8.38 -7.38
N SER A 16 12.01 -9.15 -8.36
CA SER A 16 11.36 -10.41 -8.75
C SER A 16 11.44 -11.49 -7.67
N THR A 17 12.55 -11.55 -6.93
CA THR A 17 12.69 -12.47 -5.79
C THR A 17 11.66 -12.13 -4.71
N LEU A 18 11.52 -10.85 -4.38
CA LEU A 18 10.55 -10.36 -3.41
C LEU A 18 9.11 -10.64 -3.88
N PHE A 19 8.80 -10.32 -5.14
CA PHE A 19 7.48 -10.56 -5.70
C PHE A 19 7.11 -12.05 -5.70
N ASN A 20 8.04 -12.93 -6.07
CA ASN A 20 7.83 -14.36 -6.03
C ASN A 20 7.59 -14.88 -4.60
N ALA A 21 8.33 -14.37 -3.62
CA ALA A 21 8.11 -14.72 -2.22
C ALA A 21 6.72 -14.24 -1.72
N LEU A 22 6.31 -13.02 -2.10
CA LEU A 22 4.97 -12.50 -1.81
C LEU A 22 3.86 -13.35 -2.43
N THR A 23 4.00 -13.75 -3.69
CA THR A 23 2.98 -14.53 -4.41
C THR A 23 2.92 -15.98 -3.95
N LYS A 24 4.02 -16.57 -3.50
CA LYS A 24 4.02 -17.91 -2.89
C LYS A 24 3.38 -17.91 -1.49
N ALA A 25 3.61 -16.85 -0.71
CA ALA A 25 2.93 -16.65 0.57
C ALA A 25 1.46 -16.27 0.39
N GLY A 26 1.06 -15.87 -0.81
CA GLY A 26 -0.29 -15.49 -1.18
C GLY A 26 -1.20 -16.68 -1.48
N ILE A 27 -2.49 -16.41 -1.50
CA ILE A 27 -3.51 -17.41 -1.84
C ILE A 27 -3.72 -17.42 -3.35
N ALA A 28 -4.09 -18.59 -3.88
CA ALA A 28 -4.59 -18.68 -5.23
C ALA A 28 -5.78 -17.70 -5.40
N ALA A 29 -5.67 -16.77 -6.35
CA ALA A 29 -6.69 -15.74 -6.62
C ALA A 29 -8.11 -16.32 -6.86
N GLU A 30 -8.19 -17.61 -7.17
CA GLU A 30 -9.44 -18.38 -7.35
C GLU A 30 -10.34 -18.39 -6.12
N ASN A 31 -9.79 -18.18 -4.93
CA ASN A 31 -10.55 -18.18 -3.66
C ASN A 31 -11.25 -16.85 -3.35
N TYR A 32 -10.95 -15.79 -4.11
CA TYR A 32 -11.54 -14.48 -3.92
C TYR A 32 -12.40 -14.08 -5.11
N PRO A 33 -13.73 -13.94 -4.94
CA PRO A 33 -14.59 -13.41 -5.99
C PRO A 33 -14.16 -11.98 -6.33
N PHE A 34 -14.04 -11.69 -7.63
CA PHE A 34 -13.63 -10.39 -8.21
C PHE A 34 -12.12 -10.11 -8.30
N CYS A 35 -11.25 -11.06 -7.99
CA CYS A 35 -9.82 -10.94 -8.32
C CYS A 35 -9.58 -11.42 -9.75
N THR A 36 -9.03 -10.55 -10.59
CA THR A 36 -8.61 -10.91 -11.95
C THR A 36 -7.22 -11.53 -11.89
N ILE A 37 -7.04 -12.71 -12.47
CA ILE A 37 -5.72 -13.32 -12.61
C ILE A 37 -5.03 -12.61 -13.77
N GLU A 38 -4.18 -11.64 -13.47
CA GLU A 38 -3.33 -10.96 -14.44
C GLU A 38 -1.87 -11.43 -14.26
N PRO A 39 -1.11 -11.57 -15.34
CA PRO A 39 0.33 -11.79 -15.21
C PRO A 39 0.96 -10.67 -14.40
N ASN A 40 1.88 -11.01 -13.52
CA ASN A 40 2.59 -10.05 -12.64
C ASN A 40 1.73 -9.36 -11.58
N VAL A 41 0.53 -9.83 -11.29
CA VAL A 41 -0.29 -9.38 -10.15
C VAL A 41 -0.35 -10.48 -9.09
N GLY A 42 0.08 -10.16 -7.88
CA GLY A 42 0.02 -11.04 -6.71
C GLY A 42 -1.02 -10.54 -5.72
N VAL A 43 -1.97 -11.41 -5.36
CA VAL A 43 -2.94 -11.14 -4.30
C VAL A 43 -2.44 -11.77 -3.01
N VAL A 44 -2.28 -10.96 -1.96
CA VAL A 44 -1.77 -11.43 -0.67
C VAL A 44 -2.70 -11.07 0.46
N GLU A 45 -2.79 -11.95 1.45
CA GLU A 45 -3.54 -11.68 2.67
C GLU A 45 -2.81 -10.66 3.54
N VAL A 46 -3.58 -9.77 4.16
CA VAL A 46 -3.06 -8.84 5.17
C VAL A 46 -2.96 -9.60 6.50
N PRO A 47 -1.76 -9.78 7.05
CA PRO A 47 -1.58 -10.44 8.34
C PRO A 47 -2.25 -9.64 9.45
N ASP A 48 -3.23 -10.25 10.13
CA ASP A 48 -3.98 -9.61 11.21
C ASP A 48 -4.35 -10.63 12.29
N THR A 49 -3.64 -10.59 13.41
CA THR A 49 -3.86 -11.50 14.55
C THR A 49 -5.23 -11.34 15.21
N ARG A 50 -5.94 -10.24 14.94
CA ARG A 50 -7.29 -10.01 15.45
C ARG A 50 -8.31 -11.00 14.89
N LEU A 51 -8.10 -11.45 13.64
CA LEU A 51 -8.94 -12.50 13.04
C LEU A 51 -8.88 -13.81 13.85
N ASP A 52 -7.69 -14.22 14.27
CA ASP A 52 -7.50 -15.44 15.05
C ASP A 52 -8.19 -15.34 16.42
N GLN A 53 -8.08 -14.16 17.05
CA GLN A 53 -8.71 -13.90 18.35
C GLN A 53 -10.24 -13.91 18.25
N LEU A 54 -10.81 -13.26 17.22
CA LEU A 54 -12.25 -13.28 16.95
C LEU A 54 -12.73 -14.70 16.67
N SER A 55 -12.01 -15.43 15.84
CA SER A 55 -12.34 -16.83 15.47
C SER A 55 -12.27 -17.78 16.66
N GLY A 56 -11.34 -17.57 17.58
CA GLY A 56 -11.25 -18.33 18.83
C GLY A 56 -12.50 -18.19 19.73
N ILE A 57 -13.16 -17.03 19.69
CA ILE A 57 -14.40 -16.76 20.42
C ILE A 57 -15.63 -17.30 19.68
N VAL A 58 -15.75 -16.91 18.40
CA VAL A 58 -16.97 -17.15 17.59
C VAL A 58 -17.01 -18.60 17.06
N LYS A 59 -15.85 -19.21 16.81
CA LYS A 59 -15.67 -20.52 16.18
C LYS A 59 -16.44 -20.65 14.87
N PRO A 60 -16.09 -19.81 13.87
CA PRO A 60 -16.81 -19.75 12.61
C PRO A 60 -16.51 -20.96 11.71
N GLU A 61 -17.38 -21.21 10.74
CA GLU A 61 -17.12 -22.21 9.68
C GLU A 61 -16.01 -21.74 8.72
N ARG A 62 -15.86 -20.42 8.54
CA ARG A 62 -14.88 -19.81 7.62
C ARG A 62 -14.29 -18.53 8.19
N VAL A 63 -12.99 -18.31 7.92
CA VAL A 63 -12.27 -17.07 8.22
C VAL A 63 -11.78 -16.46 6.92
N VAL A 64 -12.02 -15.17 6.70
CA VAL A 64 -11.63 -14.46 5.47
C VAL A 64 -10.84 -13.21 5.83
N PRO A 65 -9.53 -13.17 5.55
CA PRO A 65 -8.69 -12.01 5.79
C PRO A 65 -8.93 -10.90 4.77
N ALA A 66 -8.45 -9.70 5.07
CA ALA A 66 -8.30 -8.63 4.09
C ALA A 66 -7.17 -8.96 3.11
N ILE A 67 -7.22 -8.38 1.92
CA ILE A 67 -6.22 -8.60 0.89
C ILE A 67 -5.66 -7.28 0.36
N VAL A 68 -4.46 -7.35 -0.20
CA VAL A 68 -3.84 -6.27 -0.98
C VAL A 68 -3.20 -6.86 -2.24
N GLU A 69 -3.19 -6.09 -3.31
CA GLU A 69 -2.58 -6.51 -4.57
C GLU A 69 -1.21 -5.86 -4.74
N PHE A 70 -0.23 -6.67 -5.16
CA PHE A 70 1.09 -6.22 -5.60
C PHE A 70 1.25 -6.49 -7.08
N VAL A 71 1.88 -5.56 -7.78
CA VAL A 71 2.18 -5.68 -9.22
C VAL A 71 3.69 -5.60 -9.39
N ASP A 72 4.28 -6.64 -10.00
CA ASP A 72 5.68 -6.59 -10.40
C ASP A 72 5.82 -5.76 -11.68
N ILE A 73 6.40 -4.59 -11.53
CA ILE A 73 6.63 -3.68 -12.64
C ILE A 73 8.08 -3.89 -13.10
N ALA A 74 8.25 -4.40 -14.32
CA ALA A 74 9.57 -4.70 -14.89
C ALA A 74 10.53 -3.51 -14.70
N GLY A 75 11.77 -3.85 -14.33
CA GLY A 75 12.79 -2.87 -13.93
C GLY A 75 12.98 -1.71 -14.90
N LEU A 76 13.10 -0.53 -14.35
CA LEU A 76 13.39 0.70 -15.09
C LEU A 76 14.82 0.68 -15.61
N VAL A 77 15.00 0.99 -16.89
CA VAL A 77 16.30 1.34 -17.45
C VAL A 77 16.36 2.87 -17.58
N ALA A 78 17.49 3.49 -17.26
CA ALA A 78 17.69 4.92 -17.45
C ALA A 78 17.31 5.35 -18.88
N GLY A 79 16.60 6.48 -19.02
CA GLY A 79 16.08 6.94 -20.31
C GLY A 79 14.63 6.51 -20.62
N ALA A 80 13.94 5.89 -19.68
CA ALA A 80 12.56 5.44 -19.87
C ALA A 80 11.58 6.58 -20.21
N SER A 81 11.83 7.79 -19.72
CA SER A 81 11.00 8.96 -19.97
C SER A 81 11.15 9.55 -21.38
N THR A 82 12.25 9.25 -22.10
CA THR A 82 12.52 9.75 -23.44
C THR A 82 11.83 9.01 -24.56
N GLY A 83 11.09 7.95 -24.24
CA GLY A 83 10.00 7.48 -25.09
C GLY A 83 10.28 6.36 -26.06
N GLU A 84 11.32 5.55 -25.88
CA GLU A 84 11.51 4.38 -26.71
C GLU A 84 11.20 3.07 -25.96
N GLY A 85 10.19 2.32 -26.43
CA GLY A 85 9.95 0.93 -26.11
C GLY A 85 9.52 0.62 -24.67
N LEU A 86 10.34 -0.11 -23.92
CA LEU A 86 10.03 -0.63 -22.58
C LEU A 86 9.76 0.44 -21.51
N GLY A 87 10.35 1.62 -21.64
CA GLY A 87 10.13 2.73 -20.70
C GLY A 87 8.70 3.26 -20.68
N ASN A 88 8.05 3.35 -21.83
CA ASN A 88 6.64 3.75 -21.91
C ASN A 88 5.70 2.71 -21.28
N GLN A 89 6.01 1.42 -21.43
CA GLN A 89 5.23 0.35 -20.79
C GLN A 89 5.40 0.39 -19.26
N PHE A 90 6.62 0.61 -18.77
CA PHE A 90 6.89 0.80 -17.35
C PHE A 90 6.05 1.95 -16.76
N LEU A 91 6.08 3.12 -17.41
CA LEU A 91 5.31 4.28 -16.97
C LEU A 91 3.79 4.04 -17.04
N ALA A 92 3.31 3.30 -18.04
CA ALA A 92 1.92 2.93 -18.15
C ALA A 92 1.48 2.02 -16.99
N HIS A 93 2.24 0.98 -16.68
CA HIS A 93 1.95 0.06 -15.58
C HIS A 93 1.97 0.77 -14.23
N ILE A 94 2.95 1.66 -13.99
CA ILE A 94 3.01 2.40 -12.72
C ILE A 94 1.85 3.38 -12.55
N ARG A 95 1.30 3.92 -13.66
CA ARG A 95 0.11 4.78 -13.62
C ARG A 95 -1.13 4.04 -13.14
N GLU A 96 -1.24 2.74 -13.36
CA GLU A 96 -2.37 1.90 -12.96
C GLU A 96 -2.32 1.49 -11.50
N THR A 97 -1.21 1.73 -10.80
CA THR A 97 -1.08 1.43 -9.37
C THR A 97 -1.50 2.61 -8.49
N ASP A 98 -1.82 2.33 -7.22
CA ASP A 98 -2.27 3.33 -6.24
C ASP A 98 -1.14 3.81 -5.33
N ALA A 99 -0.10 2.98 -5.15
CA ALA A 99 1.10 3.30 -4.38
C ALA A 99 2.33 2.66 -5.02
N ILE A 100 3.51 3.17 -4.68
CA ILE A 100 4.80 2.73 -5.19
C ILE A 100 5.63 2.12 -4.07
N VAL A 101 6.10 0.90 -4.28
CA VAL A 101 7.03 0.19 -3.40
C VAL A 101 8.39 0.14 -4.09
N ASN A 102 9.32 0.98 -3.66
CA ASN A 102 10.67 1.03 -4.21
C ASN A 102 11.56 0.00 -3.51
N VAL A 103 12.02 -1.01 -4.24
CA VAL A 103 12.99 -1.98 -3.76
C VAL A 103 14.40 -1.47 -4.02
N VAL A 104 15.20 -1.39 -2.98
CA VAL A 104 16.54 -0.81 -3.01
C VAL A 104 17.53 -1.81 -2.45
N ARG A 105 18.60 -2.07 -3.17
CA ARG A 105 19.67 -2.97 -2.73
C ARG A 105 20.55 -2.27 -1.68
N CYS A 106 20.64 -2.88 -0.49
CA CYS A 106 21.42 -2.40 0.64
C CYS A 106 22.43 -3.47 1.12
N PHE A 107 23.07 -4.18 0.20
CA PHE A 107 24.12 -5.17 0.46
C PHE A 107 25.07 -5.27 -0.72
N GLU A 108 26.28 -5.73 -0.47
CA GLU A 108 27.28 -6.07 -1.50
C GLU A 108 27.31 -7.58 -1.70
N ASP A 109 27.35 -8.02 -2.96
CA ASP A 109 27.52 -9.42 -3.35
C ASP A 109 28.19 -9.46 -4.72
N ASP A 110 29.40 -10.00 -4.76
CA ASP A 110 30.23 -10.07 -5.98
C ASP A 110 29.61 -10.97 -7.06
N ASN A 111 28.71 -11.88 -6.68
CA ASN A 111 28.01 -12.77 -7.62
C ASN A 111 26.79 -12.11 -8.25
N VAL A 112 26.35 -10.96 -7.75
CA VAL A 112 25.19 -10.22 -8.26
C VAL A 112 25.65 -8.88 -8.84
N ILE A 113 25.74 -8.82 -10.16
CA ILE A 113 26.20 -7.62 -10.86
C ILE A 113 25.20 -6.49 -10.63
N HIS A 114 25.70 -5.32 -10.20
CA HIS A 114 24.93 -4.08 -10.15
C HIS A 114 25.04 -3.33 -11.47
N VAL A 115 23.93 -2.80 -12.00
CA VAL A 115 23.90 -2.09 -13.31
C VAL A 115 24.83 -0.90 -13.38
N ALA A 116 25.08 -0.21 -12.26
CA ALA A 116 26.02 0.92 -12.18
C ALA A 116 27.45 0.51 -11.80
N GLY A 117 27.72 -0.79 -11.64
CA GLY A 117 29.04 -1.30 -11.22
C GLY A 117 29.38 -1.08 -9.74
N LYS A 118 28.59 -0.32 -8.99
CA LYS A 118 28.72 -0.07 -7.56
C LYS A 118 27.33 0.05 -6.94
N VAL A 119 27.16 -0.56 -5.79
CA VAL A 119 25.91 -0.43 -5.00
C VAL A 119 25.88 0.91 -4.27
N ASP A 120 24.92 1.76 -4.63
CA ASP A 120 24.62 3.01 -3.91
C ASP A 120 23.10 3.19 -3.85
N PRO A 121 22.47 2.91 -2.70
CA PRO A 121 21.00 2.97 -2.55
C PRO A 121 20.39 4.31 -2.96
N ILE A 122 21.06 5.41 -2.64
CA ILE A 122 20.52 6.74 -2.94
C ILE A 122 20.61 7.03 -4.43
N SER A 123 21.73 6.73 -5.06
CA SER A 123 21.89 6.86 -6.51
C SER A 123 20.85 6.02 -7.27
N ASP A 124 20.56 4.81 -6.81
CA ASP A 124 19.56 3.93 -7.43
C ASP A 124 18.15 4.52 -7.35
N ILE A 125 17.80 5.12 -6.20
CA ILE A 125 16.52 5.81 -6.03
C ILE A 125 16.45 7.04 -6.93
N GLU A 126 17.51 7.83 -6.98
CA GLU A 126 17.57 9.05 -7.78
C GLU A 126 17.37 8.77 -9.27
N VAL A 127 17.90 7.68 -9.79
CA VAL A 127 17.66 7.26 -11.19
C VAL A 127 16.16 7.04 -11.44
N ILE A 128 15.48 6.25 -10.61
CA ILE A 128 14.05 6.01 -10.77
C ILE A 128 13.26 7.30 -10.57
N GLN A 129 13.56 8.05 -9.52
CA GLN A 129 12.85 9.27 -9.16
C GLN A 129 12.96 10.33 -10.27
N THR A 130 14.14 10.47 -10.89
CA THR A 130 14.36 11.38 -12.02
C THR A 130 13.45 11.02 -13.19
N GLU A 131 13.39 9.75 -13.59
CA GLU A 131 12.54 9.31 -14.70
C GLU A 131 11.05 9.57 -14.42
N LEU A 132 10.60 9.30 -13.20
CA LEU A 132 9.21 9.58 -12.81
C LEU A 132 8.91 11.09 -12.78
N CYS A 133 9.85 11.90 -12.29
CA CYS A 133 9.72 13.38 -12.29
C CYS A 133 9.67 13.94 -13.71
N LEU A 134 10.51 13.45 -14.62
CA LEU A 134 10.49 13.88 -16.03
C LEU A 134 9.17 13.51 -16.72
N ALA A 135 8.64 12.33 -16.46
CA ALA A 135 7.33 11.92 -16.99
C ALA A 135 6.20 12.84 -16.50
N ASP A 136 6.21 13.18 -15.21
CA ASP A 136 5.22 14.10 -14.64
C ASP A 136 5.43 15.54 -15.11
N LEU A 137 6.67 15.99 -15.27
CA LEU A 137 6.99 17.34 -15.77
C LEU A 137 6.34 17.59 -17.13
N SER A 138 6.45 16.63 -18.05
CA SER A 138 5.77 16.71 -19.36
C SER A 138 4.25 16.85 -19.23
N SER A 139 3.64 16.14 -18.27
CA SER A 139 2.20 16.21 -18.00
C SER A 139 1.80 17.55 -17.40
N VAL A 140 2.59 18.07 -16.46
CA VAL A 140 2.38 19.36 -15.78
C VAL A 140 2.52 20.52 -16.78
N GLU A 141 3.52 20.51 -17.67
CA GLU A 141 3.70 21.55 -18.68
C GLU A 141 2.52 21.65 -19.65
N LYS A 142 2.00 20.50 -20.10
CA LYS A 142 0.79 20.46 -20.93
C LYS A 142 -0.44 21.02 -20.20
N ALA A 143 -0.59 20.67 -18.92
CA ALA A 143 -1.68 21.17 -18.09
C ALA A 143 -1.54 22.68 -17.84
N LEU A 144 -0.33 23.16 -17.52
CA LEU A 144 -0.04 24.60 -17.36
C LEU A 144 -0.42 25.40 -18.59
N HIS A 145 0.05 24.99 -19.76
CA HIS A 145 -0.27 25.67 -21.01
C HIS A 145 -1.79 25.80 -21.24
N ARG A 146 -2.55 24.75 -20.96
CA ARG A 146 -4.00 24.75 -21.09
C ARG A 146 -4.67 25.68 -20.09
N HIS A 147 -4.34 25.56 -18.80
CA HIS A 147 -4.98 26.35 -17.74
C HIS A 147 -4.58 27.82 -17.74
N GLN A 148 -3.35 28.15 -18.15
CA GLN A 148 -2.92 29.53 -18.32
C GLN A 148 -3.75 30.31 -19.36
N LYS A 149 -4.16 29.67 -20.47
CA LYS A 149 -5.06 30.28 -21.44
C LYS A 149 -6.41 30.64 -20.83
N THR A 150 -7.00 29.72 -20.06
CA THR A 150 -8.27 29.91 -19.37
C THR A 150 -8.16 30.96 -18.25
N ALA A 151 -7.09 30.93 -17.48
CA ALA A 151 -6.83 31.93 -16.43
C ALA A 151 -6.73 33.36 -16.96
N ARG A 152 -6.11 33.57 -18.16
CA ARG A 152 -6.03 34.87 -18.81
C ARG A 152 -7.39 35.45 -19.20
N SER A 153 -8.42 34.62 -19.33
CA SER A 153 -9.80 35.08 -19.56
C SER A 153 -10.55 35.46 -18.28
N GLY A 154 -9.89 35.45 -17.14
CA GLY A 154 -10.43 35.86 -15.84
C GLY A 154 -11.01 34.75 -15.00
N ASP A 155 -10.81 33.48 -15.39
CA ASP A 155 -11.27 32.32 -14.63
C ASP A 155 -10.40 32.12 -13.36
N LYS A 156 -11.02 32.33 -12.20
CA LYS A 156 -10.35 32.24 -10.89
C LYS A 156 -9.95 30.81 -10.51
N GLU A 157 -10.73 29.81 -10.91
CA GLU A 157 -10.39 28.42 -10.63
C GLU A 157 -9.21 27.95 -11.47
N ALA A 158 -9.18 28.34 -12.76
CA ALA A 158 -8.01 28.10 -13.59
C ALA A 158 -6.75 28.78 -13.04
N ALA A 159 -6.86 29.99 -12.48
CA ALA A 159 -5.73 30.70 -11.86
C ALA A 159 -5.20 29.95 -10.62
N LYS A 160 -6.08 29.37 -9.78
CA LYS A 160 -5.67 28.52 -8.65
C LYS A 160 -4.93 27.27 -9.12
N LEU A 161 -5.43 26.60 -10.17
CA LEU A 161 -4.80 25.42 -10.73
C LEU A 161 -3.41 25.75 -11.30
N VAL A 162 -3.25 26.90 -11.97
CA VAL A 162 -1.95 27.38 -12.46
C VAL A 162 -0.95 27.50 -11.30
N ALA A 163 -1.34 28.15 -10.21
CA ALA A 163 -0.45 28.32 -9.04
C ALA A 163 -0.02 26.95 -8.44
N ILE A 164 -0.93 25.98 -8.36
CA ILE A 164 -0.62 24.63 -7.90
C ILE A 164 0.35 23.93 -8.87
N LEU A 165 0.08 23.98 -10.17
CA LEU A 165 0.90 23.34 -11.19
C LEU A 165 2.31 23.97 -11.30
N GLU A 166 2.45 25.29 -11.09
CA GLU A 166 3.75 25.95 -11.02
C GLU A 166 4.60 25.44 -9.85
N ARG A 167 3.99 25.21 -8.69
CA ARG A 167 4.68 24.57 -7.55
C ARG A 167 5.11 23.15 -7.88
N CYS A 168 4.26 22.37 -8.57
CA CYS A 168 4.63 21.05 -9.08
C CYS A 168 5.80 21.13 -10.03
N GLN A 169 5.79 22.06 -11.00
CA GLN A 169 6.86 22.24 -11.98
C GLN A 169 8.20 22.55 -11.32
N ILE A 170 8.21 23.45 -10.34
CA ILE A 170 9.43 23.78 -9.58
C ILE A 170 10.00 22.55 -8.88
N ALA A 171 9.17 21.78 -8.16
CA ALA A 171 9.61 20.58 -7.46
C ALA A 171 10.15 19.53 -8.45
N LEU A 172 9.45 19.28 -9.54
CA LEU A 172 9.82 18.29 -10.55
C LEU A 172 11.12 18.65 -11.27
N ASN A 173 11.37 19.92 -11.53
CA ASN A 173 12.65 20.39 -12.09
C ASN A 173 13.82 20.17 -11.12
N ASP A 174 13.57 20.19 -9.81
CA ASP A 174 14.52 19.84 -8.76
C ASP A 174 14.59 18.33 -8.48
N THR A 175 14.00 17.51 -9.32
CA THR A 175 13.86 16.06 -9.11
C THR A 175 13.18 15.67 -7.78
N LYS A 176 12.32 16.54 -7.25
CA LYS A 176 11.53 16.30 -6.04
C LYS A 176 10.14 15.81 -6.40
N PRO A 177 9.70 14.66 -5.86
CA PRO A 177 8.36 14.13 -6.10
C PRO A 177 7.26 15.09 -5.64
N VAL A 178 6.16 15.15 -6.38
CA VAL A 178 5.02 16.02 -6.04
C VAL A 178 4.44 15.72 -4.65
N ARG A 179 4.50 14.46 -4.18
CA ARG A 179 4.06 14.07 -2.83
C ARG A 179 4.81 14.76 -1.69
N THR A 180 6.00 15.31 -1.96
CA THR A 180 6.81 16.02 -0.95
C THR A 180 6.43 17.49 -0.80
N ILE A 181 5.55 18.00 -1.65
CA ILE A 181 5.07 19.39 -1.57
C ILE A 181 4.00 19.45 -0.46
N ASP A 182 4.13 20.43 0.42
CA ASP A 182 3.09 20.69 1.43
C ASP A 182 1.90 21.40 0.78
N PHE A 183 0.87 20.61 0.49
CA PHE A 183 -0.41 21.04 -0.04
C PHE A 183 -1.51 20.99 1.03
N SER A 184 -2.41 21.97 1.00
CA SER A 184 -3.67 21.91 1.75
C SER A 184 -4.53 20.71 1.30
N LYS A 185 -5.57 20.38 2.06
CA LYS A 185 -6.51 19.31 1.68
C LYS A 185 -7.19 19.59 0.34
N GLU A 186 -7.55 20.85 0.09
CA GLU A 186 -8.18 21.30 -1.16
C GLU A 186 -7.20 21.20 -2.34
N GLU A 187 -5.96 21.64 -2.16
CA GLU A 187 -4.91 21.52 -3.18
C GLU A 187 -4.59 20.06 -3.51
N LYS A 188 -4.50 19.18 -2.49
CA LYS A 188 -4.31 17.74 -2.70
C LYS A 188 -5.43 17.13 -3.54
N LEU A 189 -6.67 17.57 -3.32
CA LEU A 189 -7.81 17.13 -4.13
C LEU A 189 -7.68 17.63 -5.57
N ALA A 190 -7.28 18.89 -5.76
CA ALA A 190 -7.06 19.49 -7.07
C ALA A 190 -5.93 18.79 -7.86
N VAL A 191 -4.85 18.38 -7.19
CA VAL A 191 -3.72 17.65 -7.82
C VAL A 191 -4.15 16.28 -8.35
N LYS A 192 -5.10 15.59 -7.71
CA LYS A 192 -5.53 14.25 -8.12
C LYS A 192 -6.01 14.19 -9.57
N GLN A 193 -6.65 15.24 -10.09
CA GLN A 193 -7.15 15.27 -11.46
C GLN A 193 -6.06 15.18 -12.54
N PHE A 194 -4.81 15.42 -12.18
CA PHE A 194 -3.68 15.38 -13.11
C PHE A 194 -3.00 14.01 -13.18
N PHE A 195 -3.39 13.07 -12.31
CA PHE A 195 -2.89 11.68 -12.29
C PHE A 195 -1.36 11.59 -12.30
N LEU A 196 -0.70 12.46 -11.52
CA LEU A 196 0.75 12.50 -11.44
C LEU A 196 1.29 11.27 -10.70
N ILE A 197 2.29 10.63 -11.29
CA ILE A 197 2.93 9.42 -10.74
C ILE A 197 3.61 9.75 -9.42
N THR A 198 4.34 10.86 -9.37
CA THR A 198 5.10 11.27 -8.18
C THR A 198 4.24 11.85 -7.06
N ALA A 199 2.94 12.07 -7.31
CA ALA A 199 1.97 12.41 -6.28
C ALA A 199 1.46 11.18 -5.50
N LYS A 200 1.68 9.97 -6.01
CA LYS A 200 1.27 8.72 -5.35
C LYS A 200 2.05 8.50 -4.06
N PRO A 201 1.44 7.89 -3.04
CA PRO A 201 2.16 7.43 -1.86
C PRO A 201 3.30 6.48 -2.26
N ALA A 202 4.43 6.57 -1.55
CA ALA A 202 5.57 5.71 -1.81
C ALA A 202 6.22 5.23 -0.52
N MET A 203 6.80 4.04 -0.56
CA MET A 203 7.62 3.47 0.49
C MET A 203 8.88 2.86 -0.10
N PHE A 204 9.85 2.57 0.78
CA PHE A 204 11.09 1.90 0.41
C PHE A 204 11.19 0.55 1.09
N VAL A 205 11.64 -0.45 0.33
CA VAL A 205 12.04 -1.75 0.83
C VAL A 205 13.55 -1.83 0.71
N ALA A 206 14.24 -1.82 1.84
CA ALA A 206 15.67 -2.06 1.89
C ALA A 206 15.91 -3.58 1.80
N ASN A 207 16.36 -4.05 0.64
CA ASN A 207 16.80 -5.42 0.50
C ASN A 207 18.21 -5.56 1.06
N VAL A 208 18.33 -6.22 2.21
CA VAL A 208 19.58 -6.40 2.97
C VAL A 208 20.09 -7.83 2.87
N ALA A 209 21.36 -8.05 3.18
CA ALA A 209 21.91 -9.40 3.41
C ALA A 209 21.28 -10.04 4.67
N GLU A 210 21.48 -11.33 4.86
CA GLU A 210 20.93 -12.09 6.00
C GLU A 210 21.32 -11.51 7.35
N ASP A 211 22.54 -10.97 7.46
CA ASP A 211 23.12 -10.31 8.63
C ASP A 211 23.07 -8.76 8.56
N GLY A 212 22.43 -8.21 7.53
CA GLY A 212 22.45 -6.78 7.18
C GLY A 212 21.35 -5.93 7.80
N PHE A 213 20.63 -6.42 8.81
CA PHE A 213 19.57 -5.67 9.48
C PHE A 213 20.08 -4.64 10.49
N GLU A 214 21.29 -4.86 11.02
CA GLU A 214 21.96 -4.00 11.98
C GLU A 214 23.34 -3.60 11.45
N ASN A 215 23.87 -2.48 11.92
CA ASN A 215 25.20 -1.97 11.54
C ASN A 215 25.41 -1.86 10.01
N ASN A 216 24.37 -1.47 9.29
CA ASN A 216 24.37 -1.36 7.83
C ASN A 216 24.31 0.11 7.40
N PRO A 217 25.45 0.72 7.00
CA PRO A 217 25.48 2.12 6.59
C PRO A 217 24.59 2.45 5.39
N MET A 218 24.35 1.47 4.49
CA MET A 218 23.44 1.66 3.34
C MET A 218 22.00 1.79 3.81
N LEU A 219 21.58 0.94 4.75
CA LEU A 219 20.26 0.99 5.36
C LEU A 219 20.05 2.30 6.13
N ASP A 220 21.06 2.74 6.87
CA ASP A 220 21.01 4.00 7.63
C ASP A 220 20.83 5.21 6.70
N ARG A 221 21.60 5.26 5.60
CA ARG A 221 21.48 6.32 4.58
C ARG A 221 20.11 6.31 3.92
N LEU A 222 19.60 5.14 3.56
CA LEU A 222 18.26 5.00 3.00
C LEU A 222 17.18 5.48 3.97
N THR A 223 17.31 5.11 5.25
CA THR A 223 16.36 5.52 6.28
C THR A 223 16.31 7.04 6.45
N GLN A 224 17.48 7.70 6.47
CA GLN A 224 17.56 9.16 6.53
C GLN A 224 16.94 9.83 5.29
N PHE A 225 17.24 9.31 4.11
CA PHE A 225 16.65 9.80 2.85
C PHE A 225 15.13 9.68 2.84
N ALA A 226 14.60 8.54 3.26
CA ALA A 226 13.17 8.28 3.31
C ALA A 226 12.44 9.17 4.34
N GLN A 227 13.05 9.41 5.50
CA GLN A 227 12.51 10.32 6.52
C GLN A 227 12.33 11.74 5.98
N ALA A 228 13.27 12.24 5.18
CA ALA A 228 13.16 13.54 4.53
C ALA A 228 11.98 13.63 3.53
N GLN A 229 11.51 12.49 3.03
CA GLN A 229 10.34 12.38 2.15
C GLN A 229 9.06 11.92 2.87
N HIS A 230 9.09 11.76 4.19
CA HIS A 230 8.00 11.20 5.00
C HIS A 230 7.53 9.82 4.51
N ALA A 231 8.44 9.04 3.93
CA ALA A 231 8.17 7.71 3.39
C ALA A 231 8.62 6.62 4.38
N PRO A 232 7.81 5.56 4.59
CA PRO A 232 8.20 4.42 5.42
C PRO A 232 9.30 3.59 4.74
N VAL A 233 10.14 2.96 5.58
CA VAL A 233 11.17 2.00 5.17
C VAL A 233 10.91 0.66 5.86
N VAL A 234 10.97 -0.43 5.10
CA VAL A 234 10.93 -1.80 5.63
C VAL A 234 12.21 -2.52 5.18
N ALA A 235 13.01 -2.97 6.14
CA ALA A 235 14.17 -3.81 5.84
C ALA A 235 13.74 -5.27 5.72
N ILE A 236 14.13 -5.92 4.62
CA ILE A 236 13.82 -7.32 4.30
C ILE A 236 15.05 -7.94 3.65
N SER A 237 15.32 -9.21 3.93
CA SER A 237 16.20 -10.00 3.08
C SER A 237 15.34 -10.82 2.12
N ALA A 238 15.31 -10.42 0.85
CA ALA A 238 14.51 -11.11 -0.16
C ALA A 238 14.92 -12.60 -0.30
N LYS A 239 16.20 -12.91 -0.05
CA LYS A 239 16.71 -14.28 -0.03
C LYS A 239 16.09 -15.09 1.11
N LEU A 240 16.13 -14.59 2.34
CA LEU A 240 15.52 -15.26 3.50
C LEU A 240 14.00 -15.44 3.33
N GLU A 241 13.32 -14.43 2.80
CA GLU A 241 11.87 -14.53 2.55
C GLU A 241 11.56 -15.61 1.50
N ALA A 242 12.38 -15.71 0.46
CA ALA A 242 12.23 -16.76 -0.54
C ALA A 242 12.45 -18.17 0.07
N GLU A 243 13.45 -18.32 0.92
CA GLU A 243 13.71 -19.58 1.63
C GLU A 243 12.57 -19.94 2.58
N MET A 244 12.09 -18.99 3.39
CA MET A 244 10.97 -19.18 4.31
C MET A 244 9.66 -19.53 3.60
N SER A 245 9.48 -19.06 2.37
CA SER A 245 8.28 -19.38 1.57
C SER A 245 8.16 -20.86 1.16
N GLU A 246 9.28 -21.60 1.21
CA GLU A 246 9.33 -23.04 0.90
C GLU A 246 9.23 -23.92 2.17
N MET A 247 9.31 -23.31 3.37
CA MET A 247 9.32 -24.03 4.65
C MET A 247 7.90 -24.35 5.14
N SER A 248 7.78 -25.40 5.94
CA SER A 248 6.59 -25.63 6.76
C SER A 248 6.40 -24.50 7.78
N ALA A 249 5.21 -24.33 8.32
CA ALA A 249 4.96 -23.31 9.36
C ALA A 249 5.84 -23.52 10.59
N GLU A 250 6.04 -24.79 11.02
CA GLU A 250 6.85 -25.13 12.16
C GLU A 250 8.34 -24.82 11.94
N ASP A 251 8.88 -25.20 10.77
CA ASP A 251 10.28 -24.93 10.41
C ASP A 251 10.53 -23.43 10.28
N ARG A 252 9.59 -22.70 9.71
CA ARG A 252 9.66 -21.25 9.58
C ARG A 252 9.67 -20.54 10.93
N ASP A 253 8.83 -20.97 11.88
CA ASP A 253 8.79 -20.39 13.22
C ASP A 253 10.11 -20.64 13.98
N MET A 254 10.69 -21.84 13.83
CA MET A 254 12.02 -22.17 14.38
C MET A 254 13.11 -21.29 13.73
N PHE A 255 13.09 -21.14 12.42
CA PHE A 255 14.05 -20.32 11.67
C PHE A 255 13.97 -18.84 12.05
N LEU A 256 12.77 -18.29 12.21
CA LEU A 256 12.55 -16.93 12.70
C LEU A 256 13.11 -16.73 14.11
N ALA A 257 12.91 -17.71 15.00
CA ALA A 257 13.42 -17.65 16.36
C ALA A 257 14.96 -17.64 16.37
N GLU A 258 15.64 -18.43 15.52
CA GLU A 258 17.09 -18.43 15.36
C GLU A 258 17.62 -17.08 14.88
N LEU A 259 16.87 -16.39 14.01
CA LEU A 259 17.18 -15.04 13.54
C LEU A 259 16.82 -13.94 14.55
N GLY A 260 16.23 -14.27 15.69
CA GLY A 260 15.74 -13.30 16.66
C GLY A 260 14.56 -12.47 16.17
N GLN A 261 13.83 -12.96 15.17
CA GLN A 261 12.66 -12.29 14.59
C GLN A 261 11.36 -12.98 15.04
N THR A 262 10.30 -12.20 15.16
CA THR A 262 8.99 -12.69 15.61
C THR A 262 8.04 -12.98 14.45
N GLU A 263 8.34 -12.47 13.25
CA GLU A 263 7.52 -12.64 12.05
C GLU A 263 8.35 -12.43 10.77
N PRO A 264 7.91 -12.98 9.62
CA PRO A 264 8.51 -12.69 8.33
C PRO A 264 8.50 -11.20 7.99
N GLY A 265 9.54 -10.72 7.31
CA GLY A 265 9.61 -9.34 6.83
C GLY A 265 8.49 -8.99 5.84
N LEU A 266 8.02 -9.97 5.06
CA LEU A 266 6.86 -9.83 4.18
C LEU A 266 5.61 -9.38 4.93
N ASN A 267 5.36 -9.86 6.14
CA ASN A 267 4.21 -9.44 6.93
C ASN A 267 4.27 -7.95 7.26
N ARG A 268 5.47 -7.45 7.62
CA ARG A 268 5.69 -6.01 7.86
C ARG A 268 5.51 -5.20 6.59
N LEU A 269 6.00 -5.69 5.45
CA LEU A 269 5.82 -5.05 4.16
C LEU A 269 4.34 -4.93 3.80
N ILE A 270 3.58 -6.02 3.89
CA ILE A 270 2.16 -6.06 3.54
C ILE A 270 1.37 -5.09 4.40
N ARG A 271 1.57 -5.08 5.72
CA ARG A 271 0.90 -4.12 6.62
C ARG A 271 1.30 -2.68 6.34
N SER A 272 2.58 -2.43 6.06
CA SER A 272 3.07 -1.09 5.72
C SER A 272 2.45 -0.58 4.41
N ALA A 273 2.36 -1.43 3.39
CA ALA A 273 1.71 -1.12 2.13
C ALA A 273 0.20 -0.85 2.29
N TYR A 274 -0.47 -1.65 3.12
CA TYR A 274 -1.89 -1.47 3.44
C TYR A 274 -2.15 -0.11 4.11
N THR A 275 -1.33 0.26 5.08
CA THR A 275 -1.38 1.56 5.75
C THR A 275 -1.05 2.70 4.77
N LEU A 276 -0.03 2.52 3.92
CA LEU A 276 0.37 3.51 2.91
C LEU A 276 -0.76 3.86 1.94
N LEU A 277 -1.57 2.87 1.58
CA LEU A 277 -2.76 3.05 0.75
C LEU A 277 -3.91 3.79 1.46
N GLY A 278 -3.75 4.14 2.74
CA GLY A 278 -4.80 4.75 3.55
C GLY A 278 -5.94 3.81 3.86
N LEU A 279 -5.66 2.51 3.96
CA LEU A 279 -6.63 1.47 4.26
C LEU A 279 -6.68 1.16 5.75
N GLN A 280 -7.84 0.71 6.18
CA GLN A 280 -8.08 0.15 7.51
C GLN A 280 -9.10 -0.98 7.44
N THR A 281 -9.25 -1.71 8.52
CA THR A 281 -10.05 -2.92 8.59
C THR A 281 -11.15 -2.78 9.62
N TYR A 282 -12.38 -3.17 9.26
CA TYR A 282 -13.41 -3.54 10.23
C TYR A 282 -13.75 -5.02 10.07
N PHE A 283 -14.42 -5.61 11.04
CA PHE A 283 -14.77 -7.02 11.07
C PHE A 283 -16.26 -7.25 11.09
N THR A 284 -16.69 -8.33 10.47
CA THR A 284 -17.97 -8.98 10.76
C THR A 284 -17.68 -10.33 11.42
N ALA A 285 -18.37 -10.64 12.52
CA ALA A 285 -18.12 -11.83 13.29
C ALA A 285 -19.43 -12.61 13.51
N GLY A 286 -19.57 -13.73 12.82
CA GLY A 286 -20.72 -14.62 12.89
C GLY A 286 -20.31 -16.08 12.81
N VAL A 287 -21.22 -17.00 13.19
CA VAL A 287 -20.95 -18.45 13.21
C VAL A 287 -20.65 -19.03 11.82
N LYS A 288 -21.12 -18.41 10.75
CA LYS A 288 -20.81 -18.82 9.38
C LYS A 288 -19.47 -18.29 8.92
N GLU A 289 -19.16 -17.04 9.26
CA GLU A 289 -17.97 -16.37 8.79
C GLU A 289 -17.49 -15.30 9.78
N VAL A 290 -16.19 -15.25 10.02
CA VAL A 290 -15.48 -14.11 10.54
C VAL A 290 -14.67 -13.52 9.39
N ARG A 291 -14.87 -12.24 9.09
CA ARG A 291 -14.26 -11.60 7.93
C ARG A 291 -13.70 -10.22 8.24
N ALA A 292 -12.52 -9.96 7.73
CA ALA A 292 -11.91 -8.65 7.69
C ALA A 292 -12.32 -7.93 6.40
N TRP A 293 -12.88 -6.74 6.54
CA TRP A 293 -13.32 -5.90 5.42
C TRP A 293 -12.40 -4.70 5.28
N THR A 294 -11.94 -4.46 4.08
CA THR A 294 -11.08 -3.31 3.76
C THR A 294 -11.90 -2.08 3.45
N ILE A 295 -11.63 -1.00 4.15
CA ILE A 295 -12.20 0.33 3.92
C ILE A 295 -11.10 1.38 3.92
N ARG A 296 -11.41 2.59 3.48
CA ARG A 296 -10.50 3.73 3.58
C ARG A 296 -10.61 4.39 4.96
N VAL A 297 -9.48 4.89 5.44
CA VAL A 297 -9.49 5.75 6.64
C VAL A 297 -10.40 6.96 6.39
N GLY A 298 -11.38 7.14 7.28
CA GLY A 298 -12.39 8.20 7.15
C GLY A 298 -13.73 7.76 6.56
N ASP A 299 -13.85 6.52 6.10
CA ASP A 299 -15.13 5.99 5.61
C ASP A 299 -16.19 5.94 6.72
N THR A 300 -17.40 6.31 6.35
CA THR A 300 -18.57 6.29 7.25
C THR A 300 -19.26 4.93 7.26
N GLY A 301 -20.18 4.71 8.19
CA GLY A 301 -20.96 3.48 8.31
C GLY A 301 -21.61 3.04 6.99
N PRO A 302 -22.32 3.90 6.25
CA PRO A 302 -22.87 3.55 4.93
C PRO A 302 -21.81 3.12 3.93
N GLN A 303 -20.68 3.83 3.83
CA GLN A 303 -19.58 3.48 2.91
C GLN A 303 -18.98 2.11 3.27
N ALA A 304 -18.78 1.85 4.56
CA ALA A 304 -18.32 0.55 5.04
C ALA A 304 -19.33 -0.58 4.72
N ALA A 305 -20.63 -0.34 4.90
CA ALA A 305 -21.66 -1.29 4.50
C ALA A 305 -21.67 -1.55 2.98
N GLY A 306 -21.39 -0.51 2.19
CA GLY A 306 -21.28 -0.58 0.73
C GLY A 306 -20.19 -1.52 0.22
N VAL A 307 -19.15 -1.75 1.00
CA VAL A 307 -18.08 -2.72 0.66
C VAL A 307 -18.61 -4.15 0.68
N ILE A 308 -19.62 -4.45 1.51
CA ILE A 308 -20.30 -5.75 1.53
C ILE A 308 -21.24 -5.86 0.33
N HIS A 309 -22.12 -4.89 0.16
CA HIS A 309 -23.06 -4.82 -0.95
C HIS A 309 -23.60 -3.40 -1.12
N THR A 310 -23.80 -2.96 -2.36
CA THR A 310 -24.32 -1.61 -2.66
C THR A 310 -25.71 -1.34 -2.06
N ASP A 311 -26.53 -2.38 -1.90
CA ASP A 311 -27.86 -2.23 -1.28
C ASP A 311 -27.76 -1.95 0.22
N PHE A 312 -26.70 -2.43 0.89
CA PHE A 312 -26.44 -2.13 2.30
C PHE A 312 -26.09 -0.65 2.50
N GLU A 313 -25.37 -0.06 1.57
CA GLU A 313 -25.07 1.37 1.58
C GLU A 313 -26.35 2.20 1.39
N LYS A 314 -27.13 1.87 0.35
CA LYS A 314 -28.36 2.61 0.02
C LYS A 314 -29.43 2.48 1.09
N GLY A 315 -29.62 1.28 1.62
CA GLY A 315 -30.61 0.96 2.64
C GLY A 315 -30.13 1.14 4.08
N TYR A 316 -28.91 1.70 4.31
CA TYR A 316 -28.33 1.80 5.64
C TYR A 316 -29.23 2.50 6.64
N ILE A 317 -29.52 1.84 7.75
CA ILE A 317 -30.28 2.39 8.87
C ILE A 317 -29.33 2.75 10.02
N ARG A 318 -28.58 1.75 10.50
CA ARG A 318 -27.57 1.88 11.56
C ARG A 318 -26.67 0.66 11.59
N ALA A 319 -25.57 0.74 12.30
CA ALA A 319 -24.72 -0.41 12.60
C ALA A 319 -24.67 -0.66 14.11
N GLN A 320 -24.78 -1.92 14.51
CA GLN A 320 -24.40 -2.37 15.83
C GLN A 320 -22.88 -2.55 15.82
N THR A 321 -22.18 -1.77 16.64
CA THR A 321 -20.72 -1.65 16.59
C THR A 321 -20.13 -1.92 17.97
N ILE A 322 -19.15 -2.81 18.02
CA ILE A 322 -18.38 -3.13 19.23
C ILE A 322 -16.91 -2.89 18.89
N ALA A 323 -16.17 -2.18 19.73
CA ALA A 323 -14.72 -2.08 19.57
C ALA A 323 -14.07 -3.47 19.72
N PHE A 324 -13.02 -3.75 18.94
CA PHE A 324 -12.34 -5.04 18.98
C PHE A 324 -11.97 -5.46 20.42
N ASP A 325 -11.32 -4.57 21.17
CA ASP A 325 -10.89 -4.87 22.54
C ASP A 325 -12.06 -5.21 23.47
N ASP A 326 -13.18 -4.52 23.35
CA ASP A 326 -14.40 -4.83 24.09
C ASP A 326 -14.99 -6.20 23.69
N PHE A 327 -14.96 -6.52 22.39
CA PHE A 327 -15.43 -7.82 21.90
C PHE A 327 -14.61 -8.98 22.50
N ILE A 328 -13.29 -8.82 22.57
CA ILE A 328 -12.39 -9.82 23.17
C ILE A 328 -12.59 -9.88 24.68
N GLN A 329 -12.57 -8.72 25.36
CA GLN A 329 -12.69 -8.63 26.81
C GLN A 329 -13.98 -9.28 27.33
N PHE A 330 -15.09 -9.04 26.65
CA PHE A 330 -16.42 -9.56 27.03
C PHE A 330 -16.81 -10.86 26.33
N LYS A 331 -15.84 -11.53 25.67
CA LYS A 331 -15.97 -12.86 25.05
C LYS A 331 -17.10 -12.95 24.02
N GLY A 332 -17.23 -11.92 23.20
CA GLY A 332 -18.13 -11.92 22.07
C GLY A 332 -19.26 -10.88 22.14
N GLU A 333 -20.14 -10.95 21.16
CA GLU A 333 -21.20 -9.98 20.94
C GLU A 333 -22.17 -9.88 22.14
N GLN A 334 -22.64 -11.03 22.66
CA GLN A 334 -23.61 -11.03 23.76
C GLN A 334 -22.99 -10.44 25.05
N GLY A 335 -21.77 -10.85 25.40
CA GLY A 335 -21.09 -10.31 26.58
C GLY A 335 -20.82 -8.82 26.48
N ALA A 336 -20.41 -8.33 25.31
CA ALA A 336 -20.23 -6.91 25.08
C ALA A 336 -21.56 -6.11 25.16
N LYS A 337 -22.66 -6.70 24.66
CA LYS A 337 -24.00 -6.12 24.76
C LYS A 337 -24.45 -6.01 26.19
N ASP A 338 -24.30 -7.07 26.98
CA ASP A 338 -24.69 -7.11 28.40
C ASP A 338 -23.85 -6.13 29.24
N ALA A 339 -22.62 -5.89 28.85
CA ALA A 339 -21.72 -4.89 29.45
C ALA A 339 -21.97 -3.45 28.95
N GLY A 340 -22.96 -3.22 28.06
CA GLY A 340 -23.28 -1.90 27.51
C GLY A 340 -22.23 -1.37 26.53
N LYS A 341 -21.43 -2.25 25.92
CA LYS A 341 -20.35 -1.89 24.98
C LYS A 341 -20.76 -1.93 23.51
N MET A 342 -21.94 -2.47 23.22
CA MET A 342 -22.51 -2.42 21.87
C MET A 342 -23.15 -1.04 21.64
N ARG A 343 -22.67 -0.31 20.64
CA ARG A 343 -23.16 1.00 20.23
C ARG A 343 -24.05 0.87 19.01
N ALA A 344 -25.05 1.73 18.89
CA ALA A 344 -25.85 1.88 17.68
C ALA A 344 -25.36 3.14 16.93
N GLU A 345 -24.69 2.95 15.82
CA GLU A 345 -24.03 4.01 15.07
C GLU A 345 -24.84 4.39 13.81
N GLY A 346 -25.11 5.69 13.67
CA GLY A 346 -25.84 6.27 12.55
C GLY A 346 -24.96 6.49 11.31
N LYS A 347 -25.53 7.20 10.32
CA LYS A 347 -24.91 7.42 9.00
C LYS A 347 -23.61 8.24 9.04
N GLU A 348 -23.48 9.14 10.02
CA GLU A 348 -22.33 10.04 10.16
C GLU A 348 -21.15 9.40 10.93
N TYR A 349 -21.34 8.18 11.42
CA TYR A 349 -20.28 7.50 12.17
C TYR A 349 -19.11 7.18 11.26
N VAL A 350 -17.93 7.69 11.61
CA VAL A 350 -16.67 7.33 10.95
C VAL A 350 -16.15 6.04 11.58
N VAL A 351 -16.05 4.99 10.77
CA VAL A 351 -15.63 3.67 11.22
C VAL A 351 -14.18 3.71 11.69
N LYS A 352 -13.91 3.04 12.80
CA LYS A 352 -12.56 2.91 13.36
C LYS A 352 -11.96 1.57 12.99
N ASP A 353 -10.64 1.56 12.85
CA ASP A 353 -9.89 0.31 12.64
C ASP A 353 -10.15 -0.66 13.80
N GLY A 354 -10.53 -1.89 13.46
CA GLY A 354 -10.85 -2.94 14.43
C GLY A 354 -12.31 -2.98 14.89
N ASP A 355 -13.18 -2.05 14.48
CA ASP A 355 -14.61 -2.16 14.83
C ASP A 355 -15.19 -3.50 14.35
N VAL A 356 -15.95 -4.16 15.22
CA VAL A 356 -16.75 -5.34 14.89
C VAL A 356 -18.18 -4.87 14.66
N MET A 357 -18.70 -5.03 13.44
CA MET A 357 -19.92 -4.36 13.00
C MET A 357 -20.95 -5.35 12.47
N ASN A 358 -22.21 -5.06 12.75
CA ASN A 358 -23.38 -5.71 12.16
C ASN A 358 -24.32 -4.63 11.60
N PHE A 359 -24.52 -4.63 10.28
CA PHE A 359 -25.30 -3.60 9.60
C PHE A 359 -26.78 -3.95 9.54
N LEU A 360 -27.61 -2.98 9.91
CA LEU A 360 -29.06 -3.02 9.74
C LEU A 360 -29.45 -2.11 8.58
N PHE A 361 -30.13 -2.66 7.61
CA PHE A 361 -30.54 -1.96 6.39
C PHE A 361 -31.98 -2.32 6.00
N SER A 362 -32.63 -1.43 5.26
CA SER A 362 -33.92 -1.69 4.61
C SER A 362 -33.65 -2.20 3.20
N SER A 363 -34.29 -3.29 2.84
CA SER A 363 -34.32 -3.83 1.47
C SER A 363 -35.26 -3.00 0.59
#